data_c5967844c3ca858ffe68decbd1723f09
#
_entry.id   c5967844c3ca858ffe68decbd1723f09
#
_cell.length_a   1.000
_cell.length_b   1.000
_cell.length_c   1.000
_cell.angle_alpha   90.00
_cell.angle_beta   90.00
_cell.angle_gamma   90.00
#
_symmetry.space_group_name_H-M   'P 1'
#
loop_
_entity.id
_entity.type
_entity.pdbx_description
1 polymer ?
#
loop_
_entity_poly.entity_id
_entity_poly.type
_entity_poly.pdbx_seq_one_letter_code
_entity_poly.pdbx_strand_id
1 'polypeptide(L)'
;EWNFWNVEDLQGKTAKIQIVDSFSGGWGHINVDQIELSDEPHKGPVGPIEKLPDFGSMTLALAQDAASGDDAATRLESLASREVKIHAQNDVAYPVTERRSAAVAARTVELEPGGKRVFTFVLAWFFPNHQNGHEYADRFDSAAAVAHYAIDNWDRLTGDTEKWYVTFYEQSTLPRWLLFRLHSTVCNLATDTCQWWKGGRFWAWEGVGCCTGTCTHVWNYAHAPARLFPELERSAREMQDLGEGFESGTGLVGFRSNRAYAADGQCGTVLKAYREHQMSPDDAFLKRNWPAIKKVLEFSIARDGNDDGLIEDSQHNTYDINFEGPNTFVGSLYLAAL
;
A
#
# COMPACT_ATOMS: atom_id res chain seq x y z
N GLU A 1 2.09 -16.93 18.42
CA GLU A 1 1.45 -18.04 19.18
C GLU A 1 0.76 -17.48 20.41
N TRP A 2 -0.47 -17.93 20.66
CA TRP A 2 -1.17 -17.65 21.91
C TRP A 2 -0.65 -18.56 22.99
N ASN A 3 -0.32 -17.98 24.13
CA ASN A 3 -0.02 -18.70 25.36
C ASN A 3 -1.03 -18.29 26.43
N PHE A 4 -1.40 -19.19 27.31
CA PHE A 4 -2.32 -18.87 28.37
C PHE A 4 -1.77 -19.32 29.72
N TRP A 5 -2.17 -18.60 30.76
CA TRP A 5 -1.90 -18.96 32.14
C TRP A 5 -3.22 -19.19 32.85
N ASN A 6 -3.33 -20.32 33.56
CA ASN A 6 -4.45 -20.48 34.48
C ASN A 6 -4.19 -19.58 35.70
N VAL A 7 -5.10 -18.67 35.94
CA VAL A 7 -5.04 -17.69 37.04
C VAL A 7 -6.16 -17.90 38.07
N GLU A 8 -6.82 -19.05 38.06
CA GLU A 8 -7.91 -19.39 38.96
C GLU A 8 -7.53 -19.21 40.46
N ASP A 9 -6.30 -19.59 40.82
CA ASP A 9 -5.76 -19.41 42.16
C ASP A 9 -5.59 -17.95 42.60
N LEU A 10 -5.69 -17.01 41.66
CA LEU A 10 -5.59 -15.58 41.90
C LEU A 10 -6.95 -14.90 42.03
N GLN A 11 -8.05 -15.66 41.97
CA GLN A 11 -9.38 -15.09 42.08
C GLN A 11 -9.55 -14.30 43.40
N GLY A 12 -10.02 -13.06 43.29
CA GLY A 12 -10.16 -12.16 44.44
C GLY A 12 -8.86 -11.53 44.96
N LYS A 13 -7.73 -11.77 44.28
CA LYS A 13 -6.42 -11.18 44.61
C LYS A 13 -6.03 -10.12 43.58
N THR A 14 -5.21 -9.20 44.03
CA THR A 14 -4.55 -8.26 43.11
C THR A 14 -3.28 -8.92 42.56
N ALA A 15 -3.20 -9.09 41.27
CA ALA A 15 -2.03 -9.63 40.58
C ALA A 15 -1.36 -8.55 39.71
N LYS A 16 -0.08 -8.72 39.44
CA LYS A 16 0.71 -7.87 38.57
C LYS A 16 1.36 -8.72 37.48
N ILE A 17 1.17 -8.35 36.23
CA ILE A 17 1.86 -8.95 35.10
C ILE A 17 3.21 -8.27 34.99
N GLN A 18 4.28 -9.04 34.90
CA GLN A 18 5.63 -8.56 34.68
C GLN A 18 6.20 -9.27 33.45
N ILE A 19 6.63 -8.47 32.47
CA ILE A 19 7.32 -8.92 31.27
C ILE A 19 8.79 -8.63 31.50
N VAL A 20 9.64 -9.65 31.46
CA VAL A 20 11.07 -9.53 31.74
C VAL A 20 11.85 -10.07 30.54
N ASP A 21 12.61 -9.21 29.90
CA ASP A 21 13.64 -9.61 28.96
C ASP A 21 14.97 -9.67 29.71
N SER A 22 15.49 -10.87 29.88
CA SER A 22 16.80 -11.12 30.52
C SER A 22 17.90 -11.46 29.50
N PHE A 23 17.60 -11.37 28.21
CA PHE A 23 18.57 -11.64 27.16
C PHE A 23 19.52 -10.45 27.00
N SER A 24 20.85 -10.70 27.08
CA SER A 24 21.87 -9.67 27.01
C SER A 24 22.70 -9.67 25.72
N GLY A 25 22.31 -10.47 24.71
CA GLY A 25 22.96 -10.51 23.39
C GLY A 25 22.43 -9.46 22.43
N GLY A 26 23.17 -9.17 21.37
CA GLY A 26 22.64 -8.37 20.24
C GLY A 26 21.38 -9.03 19.67
N TRP A 27 20.34 -8.24 19.34
CA TRP A 27 19.07 -8.71 18.82
C TRP A 27 18.13 -9.43 19.82
N GLY A 28 18.42 -9.39 21.13
CA GLY A 28 17.48 -9.82 22.13
C GLY A 28 16.31 -8.84 22.24
N HIS A 29 15.07 -9.33 22.09
CA HIS A 29 13.86 -8.57 22.36
C HIS A 29 12.69 -9.50 22.67
N ILE A 30 11.76 -9.02 23.47
CA ILE A 30 10.47 -9.67 23.72
C ILE A 30 9.41 -8.85 23.02
N ASN A 31 8.65 -9.48 22.11
CA ASN A 31 7.43 -8.93 21.59
C ASN A 31 6.27 -9.52 22.36
N VAL A 32 5.46 -8.67 22.97
CA VAL A 32 4.21 -9.07 23.62
C VAL A 32 3.12 -8.23 22.99
N ASP A 33 2.16 -8.91 22.43
CA ASP A 33 0.97 -8.34 21.84
C ASP A 33 -0.25 -8.94 22.49
N GLN A 34 -1.26 -8.15 22.70
CA GLN A 34 -2.62 -8.56 23.07
C GLN A 34 -2.70 -9.44 24.34
N ILE A 35 -2.67 -8.80 25.51
CA ILE A 35 -2.92 -9.47 26.79
C ILE A 35 -4.42 -9.40 27.07
N GLU A 36 -5.08 -10.56 27.11
CA GLU A 36 -6.51 -10.68 27.37
C GLU A 36 -6.77 -11.44 28.68
N LEU A 37 -7.79 -11.00 29.42
CA LEU A 37 -8.37 -11.77 30.54
C LEU A 37 -9.64 -12.44 30.03
N SER A 38 -9.68 -13.76 30.08
CA SER A 38 -10.79 -14.56 29.55
C SER A 38 -11.06 -15.74 30.50
N ASP A 39 -12.31 -16.17 30.58
CA ASP A 39 -12.70 -17.36 31.32
C ASP A 39 -12.31 -18.66 30.61
N GLU A 40 -11.92 -18.57 29.31
CA GLU A 40 -11.43 -19.72 28.55
C GLU A 40 -10.14 -19.39 27.81
N PRO A 41 -9.24 -20.36 27.60
CA PRO A 41 -8.07 -20.20 26.77
C PRO A 41 -8.46 -19.82 25.35
N HIS A 42 -7.67 -18.95 24.72
CA HIS A 42 -7.84 -18.64 23.32
C HIS A 42 -7.56 -19.89 22.47
N LYS A 43 -8.51 -20.28 21.65
CA LYS A 43 -8.45 -21.53 20.86
C LYS A 43 -7.76 -21.36 19.49
N GLY A 44 -7.18 -20.20 19.22
CA GLY A 44 -6.65 -19.86 17.89
C GLY A 44 -7.74 -19.52 16.88
N PRO A 45 -7.39 -19.27 15.63
CA PRO A 45 -8.37 -18.92 14.60
C PRO A 45 -9.39 -20.05 14.39
N VAL A 46 -10.68 -19.68 14.38
CA VAL A 46 -11.78 -20.62 14.18
C VAL A 46 -12.06 -20.73 12.68
N GLY A 47 -11.77 -21.91 12.11
CA GLY A 47 -12.10 -22.21 10.71
C GLY A 47 -10.94 -22.85 9.94
N PRO A 48 -11.16 -23.20 8.68
CA PRO A 48 -10.09 -23.68 7.82
C PRO A 48 -9.03 -22.61 7.63
N ILE A 49 -7.77 -22.96 7.82
CA ILE A 49 -6.62 -22.04 7.71
C ILE A 49 -6.58 -21.33 6.35
N GLU A 50 -7.03 -22.03 5.30
CA GLU A 50 -7.08 -21.51 3.93
C GLU A 50 -8.06 -20.35 3.73
N LYS A 51 -8.93 -20.10 4.71
CA LYS A 51 -9.91 -19.00 4.69
C LYS A 51 -9.51 -17.82 5.55
N LEU A 52 -8.41 -17.92 6.27
CA LEU A 52 -7.93 -16.79 7.08
C LEU A 52 -7.53 -15.61 6.19
N PRO A 53 -7.77 -14.36 6.62
CA PRO A 53 -7.45 -13.17 5.83
C PRO A 53 -5.96 -13.05 5.47
N ASP A 54 -5.10 -13.57 6.33
CA ASP A 54 -3.64 -13.59 6.20
C ASP A 54 -3.09 -14.88 5.58
N PHE A 55 -3.97 -15.80 5.15
CA PHE A 55 -3.54 -17.00 4.44
C PHE A 55 -3.20 -16.69 2.98
N GLY A 56 -2.07 -17.22 2.51
CA GLY A 56 -1.61 -17.05 1.15
C GLY A 56 -0.50 -18.01 0.78
N SER A 57 0.15 -17.75 -0.32
CA SER A 57 1.28 -18.52 -0.81
C SER A 57 2.50 -17.63 -1.04
N MET A 58 3.68 -18.24 -0.94
CA MET A 58 4.95 -17.61 -1.28
C MET A 58 5.70 -18.50 -2.27
N THR A 59 6.44 -17.89 -3.18
CA THR A 59 7.27 -18.57 -4.17
C THR A 59 8.65 -17.95 -4.18
N LEU A 60 9.68 -18.81 -4.08
CA LEU A 60 11.05 -18.45 -4.38
C LEU A 60 11.41 -19.08 -5.73
N ALA A 61 11.67 -18.25 -6.72
CA ALA A 61 12.06 -18.68 -8.06
C ALA A 61 13.48 -18.22 -8.39
N LEU A 62 14.21 -19.05 -9.14
CA LEU A 62 15.49 -18.71 -9.73
C LEU A 62 15.28 -18.56 -11.24
N ALA A 63 15.48 -17.35 -11.75
CA ALA A 63 15.39 -17.10 -13.19
C ALA A 63 16.47 -17.89 -13.94
N GLN A 64 16.06 -18.62 -14.96
CA GLN A 64 16.97 -19.34 -15.83
C GLN A 64 17.59 -18.37 -16.82
N ASP A 65 18.91 -18.37 -16.88
CA ASP A 65 19.63 -17.71 -17.96
C ASP A 65 19.62 -18.65 -19.17
N ALA A 66 18.98 -18.24 -20.27
CA ALA A 66 18.84 -19.08 -21.48
C ALA A 66 20.18 -19.52 -22.09
N ALA A 67 21.28 -18.92 -21.68
CA ALA A 67 22.62 -19.20 -22.19
C ALA A 67 23.40 -20.28 -21.40
N SER A 68 22.91 -20.71 -20.24
CA SER A 68 23.62 -21.69 -19.42
C SER A 68 22.89 -23.03 -19.37
N GLY A 69 23.53 -24.08 -19.84
CA GLY A 69 23.06 -25.47 -19.72
C GLY A 69 23.14 -26.02 -18.29
N ASP A 70 23.10 -25.17 -17.29
CA ASP A 70 23.29 -25.55 -15.88
C ASP A 70 21.98 -26.05 -15.28
N ASP A 71 22.04 -27.11 -14.50
CA ASP A 71 20.90 -27.67 -13.79
C ASP A 71 20.48 -26.75 -12.64
N ALA A 72 19.21 -26.32 -12.64
CA ALA A 72 18.62 -25.63 -11.50
C ALA A 72 18.04 -26.67 -10.51
N ALA A 73 18.34 -26.53 -9.24
CA ALA A 73 17.78 -27.37 -8.20
C ALA A 73 16.88 -26.53 -7.28
N THR A 74 15.64 -26.96 -7.10
CA THR A 74 14.70 -26.35 -6.16
C THR A 74 14.37 -27.34 -5.05
N ARG A 75 14.35 -26.86 -3.82
CA ARG A 75 14.03 -27.71 -2.69
C ARG A 75 13.26 -26.97 -1.62
N LEU A 76 12.27 -27.67 -1.03
CA LEU A 76 11.64 -27.32 0.23
C LEU A 76 12.10 -28.25 1.35
N GLU A 77 12.41 -27.71 2.51
CA GLU A 77 12.78 -28.48 3.68
C GLU A 77 11.99 -28.09 4.92
N SER A 78 11.67 -29.12 5.71
CA SER A 78 11.28 -28.92 7.08
C SER A 78 12.52 -28.61 7.92
N LEU A 79 12.53 -27.50 8.67
CA LEU A 79 13.63 -27.08 9.56
C LEU A 79 13.91 -28.07 10.72
N ALA A 80 13.29 -29.26 10.74
CA ALA A 80 13.51 -30.26 11.76
C ALA A 80 14.81 -31.08 11.57
N SER A 81 15.47 -31.00 10.41
CA SER A 81 16.75 -31.68 10.18
C SER A 81 17.87 -30.66 9.91
N ARG A 82 19.03 -30.88 10.55
CA ARG A 82 20.23 -30.07 10.33
C ARG A 82 20.94 -30.34 9.00
N GLU A 83 20.42 -31.26 8.20
CA GLU A 83 21.06 -31.69 6.96
C GLU A 83 20.20 -31.27 5.76
N VAL A 84 20.71 -30.31 4.97
CA VAL A 84 20.08 -29.85 3.73
C VAL A 84 20.53 -30.74 2.59
N LYS A 85 19.65 -31.61 2.07
CA LYS A 85 19.90 -32.41 0.87
C LYS A 85 19.19 -31.76 -0.32
N ILE A 86 19.92 -31.28 -1.29
CA ILE A 86 19.38 -30.63 -2.49
C ILE A 86 18.90 -31.73 -3.48
N HIS A 87 17.64 -31.68 -3.89
CA HIS A 87 17.09 -32.49 -4.94
C HIS A 87 16.69 -31.60 -6.12
N ALA A 88 17.10 -31.97 -7.32
CA ALA A 88 16.63 -31.29 -8.52
C ALA A 88 15.14 -31.64 -8.72
N GLN A 89 14.27 -30.66 -8.51
CA GLN A 89 12.84 -30.79 -8.74
C GLN A 89 12.25 -29.43 -9.08
N ASN A 90 11.59 -29.34 -10.22
CA ASN A 90 10.93 -28.12 -10.68
C ASN A 90 9.50 -28.07 -10.14
N ASP A 91 9.05 -26.88 -9.76
CA ASP A 91 7.66 -26.55 -9.39
C ASP A 91 7.03 -27.47 -8.33
N VAL A 92 7.57 -27.44 -7.12
CA VAL A 92 7.00 -28.22 -6.01
C VAL A 92 6.15 -27.31 -5.12
N ALA A 93 4.87 -27.63 -4.98
CA ALA A 93 3.99 -27.04 -4.01
C ALA A 93 3.97 -27.86 -2.71
N TYR A 94 4.07 -27.20 -1.58
CA TYR A 94 4.04 -27.85 -0.27
C TYR A 94 2.90 -27.29 0.58
N PRO A 95 2.13 -28.16 1.23
CA PRO A 95 1.08 -27.71 2.13
C PRO A 95 1.67 -27.04 3.38
N VAL A 96 0.92 -26.12 3.94
CA VAL A 96 1.24 -25.55 5.25
C VAL A 96 1.20 -26.67 6.30
N THR A 97 2.27 -26.82 7.06
CA THR A 97 2.37 -27.76 8.17
C THR A 97 2.56 -26.96 9.47
N GLU A 98 2.25 -27.57 10.61
CA GLU A 98 2.48 -26.98 11.94
C GLU A 98 3.98 -26.71 12.24
N ARG A 99 4.86 -27.07 11.32
CA ARG A 99 6.31 -26.91 11.45
C ARG A 99 6.81 -25.80 10.52
N ARG A 100 7.80 -25.06 10.99
CA ARG A 100 8.51 -24.07 10.16
C ARG A 100 9.11 -24.76 8.94
N SER A 101 8.81 -24.24 7.78
CA SER A 101 9.35 -24.71 6.50
C SER A 101 10.30 -23.67 5.91
N ALA A 102 11.32 -24.14 5.20
CA ALA A 102 12.23 -23.28 4.45
C ALA A 102 12.25 -23.75 2.99
N ALA A 103 12.13 -22.81 2.05
CA ALA A 103 12.34 -23.06 0.65
C ALA A 103 13.78 -22.70 0.28
N VAL A 104 14.42 -23.54 -0.53
CA VAL A 104 15.78 -23.33 -1.03
C VAL A 104 15.76 -23.45 -2.54
N ALA A 105 16.23 -22.43 -3.24
CA ALA A 105 16.58 -22.49 -4.66
C ALA A 105 18.08 -22.36 -4.78
N ALA A 106 18.72 -23.30 -5.48
CA ALA A 106 20.16 -23.33 -5.62
C ALA A 106 20.56 -23.64 -7.07
N ARG A 107 21.71 -23.12 -7.46
CA ARG A 107 22.33 -23.38 -8.76
C ARG A 107 23.83 -23.58 -8.57
N THR A 108 24.35 -24.63 -9.17
CA THR A 108 25.79 -24.89 -9.23
C THR A 108 26.33 -24.39 -10.56
N VAL A 109 27.43 -23.67 -10.54
CA VAL A 109 28.12 -23.21 -11.75
C VAL A 109 29.61 -23.39 -11.59
N GLU A 110 30.27 -23.67 -12.70
CA GLU A 110 31.73 -23.62 -12.81
C GLU A 110 32.13 -22.22 -13.28
N LEU A 111 33.11 -21.63 -12.59
CA LEU A 111 33.64 -20.31 -12.96
C LEU A 111 35.10 -20.47 -13.39
N GLU A 112 35.41 -20.00 -14.57
CA GLU A 112 36.77 -19.81 -15.02
C GLU A 112 37.48 -18.71 -14.21
N PRO A 113 38.81 -18.74 -14.10
CA PRO A 113 39.55 -17.69 -13.40
C PRO A 113 39.20 -16.30 -13.90
N GLY A 114 38.72 -15.42 -13.00
CA GLY A 114 38.23 -14.06 -13.33
C GLY A 114 36.82 -14.01 -13.91
N GLY A 115 36.14 -15.15 -14.09
CA GLY A 115 34.76 -15.24 -14.53
C GLY A 115 33.77 -14.67 -13.51
N LYS A 116 32.65 -14.17 -14.00
CA LYS A 116 31.54 -13.64 -13.18
C LYS A 116 30.22 -14.27 -13.64
N ARG A 117 29.34 -14.58 -12.70
CA ARG A 117 27.96 -14.97 -12.96
C ARG A 117 27.02 -14.14 -12.10
N VAL A 118 25.86 -13.82 -12.65
CA VAL A 118 24.77 -13.14 -11.95
C VAL A 118 23.62 -14.12 -11.83
N PHE A 119 23.06 -14.21 -10.63
CA PHE A 119 21.87 -15.01 -10.36
C PHE A 119 20.74 -14.08 -9.98
N THR A 120 19.60 -14.25 -10.62
CA THR A 120 18.39 -13.50 -10.32
C THR A 120 17.41 -14.39 -9.60
N PHE A 121 17.11 -14.04 -8.34
CA PHE A 121 16.09 -14.70 -7.53
C PHE A 121 14.86 -13.80 -7.46
N VAL A 122 13.68 -14.39 -7.59
CA VAL A 122 12.40 -13.73 -7.42
C VAL A 122 11.71 -14.33 -6.21
N LEU A 123 11.41 -13.48 -5.23
CA LEU A 123 10.54 -13.81 -4.11
C LEU A 123 9.19 -13.16 -4.35
N ALA A 124 8.18 -13.98 -4.55
CA ALA A 124 6.81 -13.54 -4.77
C ALA A 124 5.90 -14.05 -3.66
N TRP A 125 4.84 -13.30 -3.37
CA TRP A 125 3.78 -13.71 -2.45
C TRP A 125 2.42 -13.37 -3.02
N PHE A 126 1.41 -14.11 -2.59
CA PHE A 126 0.03 -13.98 -3.02
C PHE A 126 -0.89 -14.29 -1.84
N PHE A 127 -1.58 -13.28 -1.33
CA PHE A 127 -2.49 -13.33 -0.18
C PHE A 127 -3.88 -12.83 -0.59
N PRO A 128 -4.74 -13.66 -1.19
CA PRO A 128 -5.98 -13.22 -1.82
C PRO A 128 -7.12 -12.97 -0.83
N ASN A 129 -7.02 -13.46 0.41
CA ASN A 129 -8.13 -13.55 1.35
C ASN A 129 -8.38 -12.27 2.16
N HIS A 130 -7.69 -11.16 1.84
CA HIS A 130 -7.99 -9.87 2.47
C HIS A 130 -9.49 -9.54 2.36
N GLN A 131 -10.08 -8.97 3.43
CA GLN A 131 -11.52 -8.71 3.52
C GLN A 131 -12.12 -7.92 2.34
N ASN A 132 -11.34 -7.02 1.73
CA ASN A 132 -11.72 -6.25 0.55
C ASN A 132 -11.15 -6.85 -0.75
N GLY A 133 -10.45 -7.97 -0.66
CA GLY A 133 -9.62 -8.52 -1.72
C GLY A 133 -8.46 -7.61 -2.10
N HIS A 134 -7.54 -8.13 -2.87
CA HIS A 134 -6.48 -7.35 -3.52
C HIS A 134 -6.69 -7.34 -5.02
N GLU A 135 -6.43 -6.23 -5.67
CA GLU A 135 -6.57 -6.09 -7.12
C GLU A 135 -5.65 -7.05 -7.88
N TYR A 136 -4.45 -7.33 -7.37
CA TYR A 136 -3.56 -8.31 -7.99
C TYR A 136 -4.16 -9.72 -8.05
N ALA A 137 -5.12 -10.06 -7.18
CA ALA A 137 -5.82 -11.35 -7.23
C ALA A 137 -6.81 -11.47 -8.41
N ASP A 138 -7.12 -10.36 -9.08
CA ASP A 138 -7.85 -10.37 -10.36
C ASP A 138 -6.92 -10.62 -11.55
N ARG A 139 -5.59 -10.48 -11.36
CA ARG A 139 -4.56 -10.68 -12.41
C ARG A 139 -3.82 -11.99 -12.27
N PHE A 140 -3.64 -12.47 -11.06
CA PHE A 140 -2.87 -13.66 -10.75
C PHE A 140 -3.69 -14.62 -9.88
N ASP A 141 -3.41 -15.91 -9.99
CA ASP A 141 -4.06 -16.97 -9.22
C ASP A 141 -3.13 -17.61 -8.16
N SER A 142 -1.84 -17.27 -8.18
CA SER A 142 -0.85 -17.84 -7.27
C SER A 142 0.42 -17.01 -7.17
N ALA A 143 1.21 -17.22 -6.11
CA ALA A 143 2.55 -16.64 -6.00
C ALA A 143 3.49 -17.13 -7.11
N ALA A 144 3.30 -18.35 -7.62
CA ALA A 144 4.06 -18.85 -8.75
C ALA A 144 3.75 -18.07 -10.02
N ALA A 145 2.47 -17.75 -10.29
CA ALA A 145 2.09 -16.92 -11.43
C ALA A 145 2.69 -15.52 -11.36
N VAL A 146 2.76 -14.91 -10.17
CA VAL A 146 3.45 -13.63 -9.96
C VAL A 146 4.95 -13.74 -10.27
N ALA A 147 5.61 -14.82 -9.79
CA ALA A 147 7.03 -15.04 -10.04
C ALA A 147 7.33 -15.24 -11.53
N HIS A 148 6.52 -16.02 -12.23
CA HIS A 148 6.64 -16.21 -13.68
C HIS A 148 6.46 -14.90 -14.43
N TYR A 149 5.43 -14.12 -14.10
CA TYR A 149 5.23 -12.80 -14.70
C TYR A 149 6.46 -11.90 -14.52
N ALA A 150 7.03 -11.87 -13.32
CA ALA A 150 8.20 -11.05 -13.03
C ALA A 150 9.44 -11.50 -13.85
N ILE A 151 9.64 -12.79 -14.01
CA ILE A 151 10.74 -13.37 -14.82
C ILE A 151 10.52 -13.07 -16.30
N ASP A 152 9.34 -13.36 -16.82
CA ASP A 152 9.02 -13.19 -18.25
C ASP A 152 9.07 -11.72 -18.70
N ASN A 153 8.84 -10.79 -17.77
CA ASN A 153 8.86 -9.36 -18.03
C ASN A 153 10.09 -8.65 -17.42
N TRP A 154 11.11 -9.38 -17.02
CA TRP A 154 12.25 -8.86 -16.25
C TRP A 154 12.88 -7.61 -16.89
N ASP A 155 13.26 -7.71 -18.17
CA ASP A 155 13.95 -6.61 -18.88
C ASP A 155 13.08 -5.35 -18.96
N ARG A 156 11.78 -5.50 -19.19
CA ARG A 156 10.85 -4.37 -19.19
C ARG A 156 10.71 -3.75 -17.81
N LEU A 157 10.44 -4.56 -16.78
CA LEU A 157 10.21 -4.08 -15.41
C LEU A 157 11.45 -3.37 -14.84
N THR A 158 12.62 -3.96 -15.03
CA THR A 158 13.89 -3.35 -14.59
C THR A 158 14.25 -2.13 -15.43
N GLY A 159 14.11 -2.21 -16.76
CA GLY A 159 14.40 -1.11 -17.68
C GLY A 159 13.49 0.10 -17.46
N ASP A 160 12.21 -0.09 -17.23
CA ASP A 160 11.27 1.01 -16.90
C ASP A 160 11.64 1.67 -15.57
N THR A 161 12.00 0.87 -14.56
CA THR A 161 12.43 1.38 -13.26
C THR A 161 13.76 2.15 -13.36
N GLU A 162 14.73 1.62 -14.10
CA GLU A 162 16.02 2.30 -14.34
C GLU A 162 15.82 3.60 -15.13
N LYS A 163 15.00 3.59 -16.18
CA LYS A 163 14.68 4.78 -16.95
C LYS A 163 14.05 5.88 -16.08
N TRP A 164 13.12 5.50 -15.20
CA TRP A 164 12.56 6.45 -14.24
C TRP A 164 13.63 7.02 -13.31
N TYR A 165 14.48 6.16 -12.72
CA TYR A 165 15.55 6.58 -11.82
C TYR A 165 16.53 7.54 -12.50
N VAL A 166 17.05 7.15 -13.66
CA VAL A 166 18.02 7.95 -14.43
C VAL A 166 17.42 9.30 -14.82
N THR A 167 16.20 9.31 -15.35
CA THR A 167 15.52 10.55 -15.75
C THR A 167 15.33 11.50 -14.59
N PHE A 168 14.95 10.97 -13.43
CA PHE A 168 14.59 11.77 -12.28
C PHE A 168 15.79 12.22 -11.44
N TYR A 169 16.73 11.31 -11.18
CA TYR A 169 17.81 11.55 -10.23
C TYR A 169 19.15 11.90 -10.88
N GLU A 170 19.40 11.44 -12.09
CA GLU A 170 20.66 11.67 -12.79
C GLU A 170 20.59 12.78 -13.83
N GLN A 171 19.49 12.87 -14.56
CA GLN A 171 19.31 13.84 -15.63
C GLN A 171 18.61 15.13 -15.18
N SER A 172 17.98 15.13 -13.99
CA SER A 172 17.34 16.33 -13.47
C SER A 172 18.34 17.41 -13.06
N THR A 173 18.00 18.65 -13.35
CA THR A 173 18.75 19.84 -12.89
C THR A 173 18.34 20.31 -11.50
N LEU A 174 17.31 19.70 -10.91
CA LEU A 174 16.84 20.04 -9.56
C LEU A 174 17.80 19.49 -8.49
N PRO A 175 17.95 20.21 -7.37
CA PRO A 175 18.74 19.71 -6.25
C PRO A 175 18.21 18.36 -5.73
N ARG A 176 19.08 17.44 -5.38
CA ARG A 176 18.70 16.09 -4.91
C ARG A 176 17.76 16.11 -3.70
N TRP A 177 17.96 17.04 -2.76
CA TRP A 177 17.09 17.16 -1.59
C TRP A 177 15.64 17.49 -1.98
N LEU A 178 15.43 18.28 -3.04
CA LEU A 178 14.09 18.59 -3.55
C LEU A 178 13.48 17.37 -4.23
N LEU A 179 14.25 16.65 -5.05
CA LEU A 179 13.80 15.40 -5.69
C LEU A 179 13.37 14.37 -4.65
N PHE A 180 14.15 14.18 -3.57
CA PHE A 180 13.75 13.30 -2.49
C PHE A 180 12.44 13.72 -1.83
N ARG A 181 12.21 15.01 -1.62
CA ARG A 181 10.96 15.52 -1.06
C ARG A 181 9.77 15.28 -1.98
N LEU A 182 9.95 15.50 -3.27
CA LEU A 182 8.89 15.29 -4.27
C LEU A 182 8.47 13.82 -4.38
N HIS A 183 9.38 12.88 -4.15
CA HIS A 183 9.12 11.44 -4.31
C HIS A 183 8.98 10.66 -3.00
N SER A 184 9.17 11.29 -1.85
CA SER A 184 9.14 10.58 -0.56
C SER A 184 7.82 9.83 -0.31
N THR A 185 6.71 10.31 -0.86
CA THR A 185 5.40 9.66 -0.74
C THR A 185 5.25 8.39 -1.58
N VAL A 186 6.13 8.16 -2.57
CA VAL A 186 6.06 6.95 -3.41
C VAL A 186 6.32 5.68 -2.60
N CYS A 187 7.20 5.75 -1.60
CA CYS A 187 7.52 4.60 -0.77
C CYS A 187 6.30 4.08 0.02
N ASN A 188 5.30 4.92 0.29
CA ASN A 188 4.08 4.52 0.97
C ASN A 188 3.28 3.48 0.18
N LEU A 189 3.39 3.48 -1.16
CA LEU A 189 2.72 2.50 -2.02
C LEU A 189 3.23 1.06 -1.79
N ALA A 190 4.43 0.90 -1.25
CA ALA A 190 5.02 -0.40 -0.90
C ALA A 190 4.78 -0.79 0.57
N THR A 191 3.90 -0.11 1.28
CA THR A 191 3.56 -0.36 2.69
C THR A 191 2.08 -0.66 2.84
N ASP A 192 1.69 -1.21 4.00
CA ASP A 192 0.28 -1.44 4.34
C ASP A 192 -0.54 -0.14 4.54
N THR A 193 0.10 1.01 4.47
CA THR A 193 -0.57 2.33 4.44
C THR A 193 -1.39 2.54 3.16
N CYS A 194 -1.03 1.86 2.07
CA CYS A 194 -1.71 1.93 0.79
C CYS A 194 -2.14 0.54 0.35
N GLN A 195 -3.40 0.40 -0.03
CA GLN A 195 -3.95 -0.84 -0.54
C GLN A 195 -4.69 -0.58 -1.87
N TRP A 196 -4.61 -1.54 -2.78
CA TRP A 196 -5.40 -1.55 -3.99
C TRP A 196 -6.34 -2.75 -3.94
N TRP A 197 -7.60 -2.46 -3.69
CA TRP A 197 -8.62 -3.48 -3.45
C TRP A 197 -9.17 -4.06 -4.75
N LYS A 198 -9.76 -5.23 -4.63
CA LYS A 198 -10.51 -5.87 -5.72
C LYS A 198 -11.52 -4.92 -6.32
N GLY A 199 -11.62 -4.91 -7.67
CA GLY A 199 -12.45 -3.95 -8.39
C GLY A 199 -11.81 -2.58 -8.60
N GLY A 200 -10.50 -2.43 -8.30
CA GLY A 200 -9.71 -1.27 -8.67
C GLY A 200 -9.75 -0.11 -7.68
N ARG A 201 -10.32 -0.27 -6.48
CA ARG A 201 -10.37 0.80 -5.50
C ARG A 201 -9.04 1.01 -4.81
N PHE A 202 -8.42 2.16 -5.00
CA PHE A 202 -7.27 2.60 -4.22
C PHE A 202 -7.72 3.11 -2.85
N TRP A 203 -7.12 2.57 -1.79
CA TRP A 203 -7.40 2.94 -0.41
C TRP A 203 -6.11 3.21 0.35
N ALA A 204 -5.96 4.42 0.83
CA ALA A 204 -4.74 4.86 1.49
C ALA A 204 -5.03 5.60 2.78
N TRP A 205 -4.27 5.31 3.83
CA TRP A 205 -4.39 5.92 5.15
C TRP A 205 -3.31 6.97 5.40
N GLU A 206 -3.50 7.74 6.42
CA GLU A 206 -2.49 8.65 6.95
C GLU A 206 -1.39 7.89 7.70
N GLY A 207 -1.72 6.72 8.23
CA GLY A 207 -0.90 5.69 8.82
C GLY A 207 -1.70 4.40 8.83
N VAL A 208 -1.09 3.25 9.02
CA VAL A 208 -1.78 1.94 8.94
C VAL A 208 -3.03 1.92 9.83
N GLY A 209 -4.20 1.77 9.21
CA GLY A 209 -5.49 1.73 9.91
C GLY A 209 -5.93 3.04 10.57
N CYS A 210 -5.20 4.15 10.36
CA CYS A 210 -5.57 5.45 10.91
C CYS A 210 -6.59 6.14 10.02
N CYS A 211 -7.74 6.50 10.59
CA CYS A 211 -8.85 7.17 9.92
C CYS A 211 -9.48 6.36 8.77
N THR A 212 -10.52 6.88 8.14
CA THR A 212 -11.06 6.32 6.91
C THR A 212 -10.17 6.71 5.73
N GLY A 213 -9.85 5.76 4.87
CA GLY A 213 -8.84 5.95 3.84
C GLY A 213 -9.23 6.94 2.75
N THR A 214 -8.24 7.31 2.01
CA THR A 214 -8.26 8.23 0.87
C THR A 214 -8.83 9.61 1.24
N CYS A 215 -8.43 10.13 2.40
CA CYS A 215 -8.81 11.45 2.87
C CYS A 215 -8.47 12.53 1.84
N THR A 216 -9.45 13.29 1.38
CA THR A 216 -9.29 14.21 0.25
C THR A 216 -8.24 15.30 0.51
N HIS A 217 -8.20 15.86 1.72
CA HIS A 217 -7.25 16.92 2.03
C HIS A 217 -5.83 16.41 2.23
N VAL A 218 -5.65 15.22 2.79
CA VAL A 218 -4.31 14.60 2.95
C VAL A 218 -3.74 14.18 1.61
N TRP A 219 -4.50 13.44 0.81
CA TRP A 219 -4.05 12.95 -0.49
C TRP A 219 -4.01 14.03 -1.58
N ASN A 220 -4.53 15.21 -1.32
CA ASN A 220 -4.30 16.37 -2.17
C ASN A 220 -2.80 16.72 -2.28
N TYR A 221 -2.02 16.45 -1.24
CA TYR A 221 -0.59 16.78 -1.18
C TYR A 221 0.32 15.66 -1.66
N ALA A 222 -0.20 14.46 -1.89
CA ALA A 222 0.56 13.31 -2.39
C ALA A 222 0.64 13.31 -3.93
N HIS A 223 1.47 14.18 -4.51
CA HIS A 223 1.52 14.38 -5.96
C HIS A 223 2.24 13.28 -6.74
N ALA A 224 3.22 12.60 -6.14
CA ALA A 224 4.05 11.63 -6.84
C ALA A 224 3.28 10.38 -7.31
N PRO A 225 2.36 9.77 -6.51
CA PRO A 225 1.54 8.65 -6.98
C PRO A 225 0.75 8.97 -8.25
N ALA A 226 0.16 10.16 -8.32
CA ALA A 226 -0.59 10.60 -9.50
C ALA A 226 0.25 10.69 -10.76
N ARG A 227 1.52 11.06 -10.64
CA ARG A 227 2.44 11.19 -11.77
C ARG A 227 2.97 9.85 -12.28
N LEU A 228 3.19 8.90 -11.37
CA LEU A 228 3.76 7.60 -11.70
C LEU A 228 2.68 6.55 -11.99
N PHE A 229 1.54 6.65 -11.33
CA PHE A 229 0.45 5.68 -11.38
C PHE A 229 -0.91 6.37 -11.58
N PRO A 230 -1.13 7.02 -12.75
CA PRO A 230 -2.33 7.83 -12.99
C PRO A 230 -3.64 7.04 -12.87
N GLU A 231 -3.65 5.75 -13.20
CA GLU A 231 -4.84 4.90 -13.05
C GLU A 231 -5.25 4.72 -11.59
N LEU A 232 -4.27 4.62 -10.70
CA LEU A 232 -4.48 4.51 -9.27
C LEU A 232 -5.14 5.77 -8.71
N GLU A 233 -4.63 6.93 -9.08
CA GLU A 233 -5.19 8.24 -8.71
C GLU A 233 -6.59 8.45 -9.30
N ARG A 234 -6.80 8.04 -10.54
CA ARG A 234 -8.12 8.12 -11.20
C ARG A 234 -9.16 7.32 -10.44
N SER A 235 -8.79 6.11 -9.99
CA SER A 235 -9.65 5.30 -9.13
C SER A 235 -10.08 6.07 -7.88
N ALA A 236 -9.15 6.75 -7.19
CA ALA A 236 -9.47 7.56 -6.02
C ALA A 236 -10.41 8.74 -6.39
N ARG A 237 -10.21 9.39 -7.55
CA ARG A 237 -11.12 10.47 -8.00
C ARG A 237 -12.54 9.95 -8.24
N GLU A 238 -12.67 8.87 -9.01
CA GLU A 238 -13.98 8.39 -9.47
C GLU A 238 -14.72 7.59 -8.40
N MET A 239 -14.04 6.78 -7.63
CA MET A 239 -14.68 5.92 -6.62
C MET A 239 -14.87 6.62 -5.28
N GLN A 240 -13.95 7.53 -4.91
CA GLN A 240 -13.99 8.21 -3.62
C GLN A 240 -14.51 9.64 -3.73
N ASP A 241 -13.75 10.55 -4.37
CA ASP A 241 -14.05 11.97 -4.30
C ASP A 241 -15.32 12.35 -5.05
N LEU A 242 -15.47 11.87 -6.28
CA LEU A 242 -16.64 12.11 -7.15
C LEU A 242 -17.66 10.98 -7.10
N GLY A 243 -17.38 9.94 -6.31
CA GLY A 243 -18.24 8.79 -6.08
C GLY A 243 -18.87 8.82 -4.69
N GLU A 244 -18.35 7.96 -3.79
CA GLU A 244 -18.91 7.75 -2.45
C GLU A 244 -18.93 9.01 -1.58
N GLY A 245 -17.88 9.84 -1.67
CA GLY A 245 -17.76 11.09 -0.92
C GLY A 245 -18.54 12.25 -1.50
N PHE A 246 -19.12 12.12 -2.71
CA PHE A 246 -19.77 13.21 -3.41
C PHE A 246 -21.26 13.34 -3.08
N GLU A 247 -21.69 14.52 -2.68
CA GLU A 247 -23.10 14.85 -2.49
C GLU A 247 -23.63 15.62 -3.71
N SER A 248 -24.37 14.95 -4.57
CA SER A 248 -24.83 15.48 -5.85
C SER A 248 -25.79 16.68 -5.73
N GLY A 249 -26.46 16.83 -4.59
CA GLY A 249 -27.39 17.95 -4.33
C GLY A 249 -26.69 19.25 -4.08
N THR A 250 -25.58 19.25 -3.35
CA THR A 250 -24.84 20.42 -2.89
C THR A 250 -23.52 20.64 -3.61
N GLY A 251 -22.89 19.56 -4.11
CA GLY A 251 -21.52 19.59 -4.63
C GLY A 251 -20.45 19.39 -3.55
N LEU A 252 -20.84 19.09 -2.30
CA LEU A 252 -19.92 18.76 -1.23
C LEU A 252 -19.15 17.48 -1.55
N VAL A 253 -17.84 17.48 -1.29
CA VAL A 253 -16.99 16.30 -1.25
C VAL A 253 -16.57 16.05 0.19
N GLY A 254 -17.05 14.96 0.77
CA GLY A 254 -16.67 14.56 2.12
C GLY A 254 -15.21 14.11 2.19
N PHE A 255 -14.51 14.57 3.21
CA PHE A 255 -13.05 14.40 3.25
C PHE A 255 -12.60 12.97 3.65
N ARG A 256 -13.48 12.15 4.25
CA ARG A 256 -13.16 10.77 4.71
C ARG A 256 -14.30 9.78 4.44
N SER A 257 -14.80 9.66 3.23
CA SER A 257 -16.00 8.84 2.94
C SER A 257 -17.20 9.20 3.85
N ASN A 258 -17.23 10.42 4.34
CA ASN A 258 -18.31 11.00 5.11
C ASN A 258 -18.70 12.32 4.46
N ARG A 259 -19.76 12.94 4.93
CA ARG A 259 -20.25 14.21 4.42
C ARG A 259 -19.70 15.42 5.16
N ALA A 260 -18.54 15.29 5.78
CA ALA A 260 -17.89 16.39 6.47
C ALA A 260 -17.07 17.24 5.50
N TYR A 261 -17.21 18.53 5.60
CA TYR A 261 -16.51 19.52 4.79
C TYR A 261 -15.07 19.72 5.26
N ALA A 262 -14.14 19.79 4.31
CA ALA A 262 -12.80 20.33 4.50
C ALA A 262 -12.47 21.23 3.31
N ALA A 263 -12.16 22.50 3.59
CA ALA A 263 -12.02 23.54 2.56
C ALA A 263 -10.88 23.24 1.57
N ASP A 264 -9.75 22.81 2.07
CA ASP A 264 -8.59 22.43 1.27
C ASP A 264 -8.85 21.15 0.45
N GLY A 265 -9.57 20.18 1.01
CA GLY A 265 -9.98 18.97 0.30
C GLY A 265 -10.99 19.24 -0.81
N GLN A 266 -11.94 20.15 -0.57
CA GLN A 266 -12.95 20.59 -1.55
C GLN A 266 -12.29 21.25 -2.77
N CYS A 267 -11.51 22.30 -2.54
CA CYS A 267 -10.75 22.99 -3.60
C CYS A 267 -9.72 22.04 -4.24
N GLY A 268 -9.03 21.25 -3.42
CA GLY A 268 -8.07 20.26 -3.87
C GLY A 268 -8.66 19.21 -4.79
N THR A 269 -9.94 18.85 -4.64
CA THR A 269 -10.61 17.91 -5.56
C THR A 269 -10.73 18.48 -6.96
N VAL A 270 -11.00 19.78 -7.14
CA VAL A 270 -10.99 20.45 -8.44
C VAL A 270 -9.59 20.43 -9.05
N LEU A 271 -8.57 20.79 -8.26
CA LEU A 271 -7.17 20.79 -8.70
C LEU A 271 -6.67 19.39 -9.09
N LYS A 272 -7.06 18.36 -8.34
CA LYS A 272 -6.75 16.97 -8.66
C LYS A 272 -7.44 16.53 -9.96
N ALA A 273 -8.69 16.93 -10.19
CA ALA A 273 -9.40 16.65 -11.44
C ALA A 273 -8.74 17.34 -12.64
N TYR A 274 -8.29 18.57 -12.47
CA TYR A 274 -7.52 19.28 -13.52
C TYR A 274 -6.18 18.58 -13.80
N ARG A 275 -5.44 18.19 -12.76
CA ARG A 275 -4.20 17.43 -12.91
C ARG A 275 -4.45 16.11 -13.65
N GLU A 276 -5.52 15.38 -13.31
CA GLU A 276 -5.89 14.15 -13.97
C GLU A 276 -6.15 14.37 -15.47
N HIS A 277 -6.89 15.43 -15.81
CA HIS A 277 -7.11 15.82 -17.21
C HIS A 277 -5.80 16.12 -17.95
N GLN A 278 -4.89 16.89 -17.34
CA GLN A 278 -3.59 17.20 -17.95
C GLN A 278 -2.72 15.96 -18.20
N MET A 279 -2.93 14.88 -17.45
CA MET A 279 -2.17 13.62 -17.55
C MET A 279 -2.89 12.56 -18.38
N SER A 280 -4.13 12.80 -18.77
CA SER A 280 -4.92 11.89 -19.60
C SER A 280 -4.56 12.05 -21.07
N PRO A 281 -4.53 10.95 -21.85
CA PRO A 281 -4.27 11.03 -23.29
C PRO A 281 -5.44 11.61 -24.08
N ASP A 282 -6.61 11.72 -23.46
CA ASP A 282 -7.85 12.20 -24.05
C ASP A 282 -8.73 12.92 -23.03
N ASP A 283 -9.89 13.41 -23.45
CA ASP A 283 -10.85 14.13 -22.61
C ASP A 283 -11.87 13.20 -21.93
N ALA A 284 -11.74 11.90 -22.02
CA ALA A 284 -12.78 10.97 -21.57
C ALA A 284 -13.07 11.08 -20.06
N PHE A 285 -12.03 11.20 -19.24
CA PHE A 285 -12.17 11.42 -17.80
C PHE A 285 -12.92 12.73 -17.52
N LEU A 286 -12.47 13.83 -18.11
CA LEU A 286 -13.06 15.15 -17.89
C LEU A 286 -14.52 15.18 -18.34
N LYS A 287 -14.83 14.71 -19.54
CA LYS A 287 -16.20 14.69 -20.06
C LYS A 287 -17.16 13.91 -19.19
N ARG A 288 -16.71 12.74 -18.69
CA ARG A 288 -17.52 11.88 -17.81
C ARG A 288 -17.79 12.53 -16.47
N ASN A 289 -16.81 13.21 -15.89
CA ASN A 289 -16.86 13.74 -14.53
C ASN A 289 -17.19 15.24 -14.44
N TRP A 290 -17.21 15.96 -15.57
CA TRP A 290 -17.41 17.40 -15.60
C TRP A 290 -18.62 17.92 -14.83
N PRO A 291 -19.82 17.30 -14.92
CA PRO A 291 -20.97 17.77 -14.17
C PRO A 291 -20.76 17.74 -12.64
N ALA A 292 -20.02 16.75 -12.14
CA ALA A 292 -19.68 16.64 -10.72
C ALA A 292 -18.59 17.64 -10.34
N ILE A 293 -17.52 17.75 -11.13
CA ILE A 293 -16.40 18.69 -10.90
C ILE A 293 -16.91 20.13 -10.85
N LYS A 294 -17.81 20.50 -11.77
CA LYS A 294 -18.43 21.80 -11.76
C LYS A 294 -19.19 22.09 -10.46
N LYS A 295 -19.98 21.13 -9.98
CA LYS A 295 -20.69 21.28 -8.69
C LYS A 295 -19.74 21.37 -7.50
N VAL A 296 -18.62 20.66 -7.52
CA VAL A 296 -17.59 20.77 -6.48
C VAL A 296 -17.06 22.18 -6.39
N LEU A 297 -16.79 22.82 -7.52
CA LEU A 297 -16.36 24.23 -7.56
C LEU A 297 -17.48 25.18 -7.13
N GLU A 298 -18.70 24.98 -7.65
CA GLU A 298 -19.88 25.80 -7.28
C GLU A 298 -20.15 25.78 -5.77
N PHE A 299 -19.90 24.64 -5.10
CA PHE A 299 -19.97 24.55 -3.65
C PHE A 299 -18.97 25.49 -2.96
N SER A 300 -17.74 25.55 -3.46
CA SER A 300 -16.72 26.46 -2.91
C SER A 300 -17.07 27.92 -3.16
N ILE A 301 -17.58 28.24 -4.36
CA ILE A 301 -18.04 29.60 -4.72
C ILE A 301 -19.20 30.05 -3.81
N ALA A 302 -20.14 29.15 -3.51
CA ALA A 302 -21.27 29.46 -2.62
C ALA A 302 -20.85 29.76 -1.17
N ARG A 303 -19.60 29.49 -0.78
CA ARG A 303 -19.04 29.81 0.53
C ARG A 303 -18.27 31.14 0.54
N ASP A 304 -18.07 31.74 -0.61
CA ASP A 304 -17.62 33.12 -0.80
C ASP A 304 -18.89 33.98 -0.80
N GLY A 305 -19.30 34.41 0.42
CA GLY A 305 -20.64 34.99 0.65
C GLY A 305 -20.83 36.39 0.06
N ASN A 306 -19.74 37.07 -0.33
CA ASN A 306 -19.74 38.45 -0.83
C ASN A 306 -19.12 38.55 -2.23
N ASP A 307 -18.74 37.46 -2.85
CA ASP A 307 -18.12 37.35 -4.20
C ASP A 307 -16.81 38.16 -4.32
N ASP A 308 -16.01 38.25 -3.26
CA ASP A 308 -14.72 38.97 -3.28
C ASP A 308 -13.51 38.06 -3.53
N GLY A 309 -13.74 36.76 -3.73
CA GLY A 309 -12.71 35.76 -4.00
C GLY A 309 -12.09 35.14 -2.73
N LEU A 310 -12.73 35.37 -1.58
CA LEU A 310 -12.29 34.85 -0.28
C LEU A 310 -13.40 34.03 0.38
N ILE A 311 -13.00 33.04 1.17
CA ILE A 311 -13.91 32.27 2.03
C ILE A 311 -13.74 32.73 3.45
N GLU A 312 -14.82 33.21 4.08
CA GLU A 312 -14.77 33.81 5.41
C GLU A 312 -15.33 32.93 6.51
N ASP A 313 -16.12 31.94 6.17
CA ASP A 313 -16.74 31.06 7.15
C ASP A 313 -15.73 30.05 7.78
N SER A 314 -16.24 29.15 8.63
CA SER A 314 -15.44 28.16 9.30
C SER A 314 -14.89 27.13 8.29
N GLN A 315 -13.57 26.96 8.25
CA GLN A 315 -12.84 26.19 7.26
C GLN A 315 -12.03 25.08 7.94
N HIS A 316 -12.63 23.91 8.07
CA HIS A 316 -11.89 22.71 8.45
C HIS A 316 -10.85 22.38 7.37
N ASN A 317 -9.69 21.88 7.77
CA ASN A 317 -8.58 21.64 6.86
C ASN A 317 -7.60 20.60 7.43
N THR A 318 -6.53 20.29 6.69
CA THR A 318 -5.52 19.28 7.04
C THR A 318 -4.75 19.50 8.34
N TYR A 319 -4.90 20.67 8.98
CA TYR A 319 -4.33 20.93 10.31
C TYR A 319 -5.24 20.43 11.45
N ASP A 320 -6.38 19.83 11.15
CA ASP A 320 -7.41 19.37 12.10
C ASP A 320 -7.95 20.48 13.03
N ILE A 321 -7.85 21.72 12.57
CA ILE A 321 -8.44 22.89 13.22
C ILE A 321 -9.26 23.68 12.21
N ASN A 322 -10.28 24.39 12.68
CA ASN A 322 -11.01 25.30 11.83
C ASN A 322 -10.28 26.63 11.76
N PHE A 323 -10.07 27.12 10.54
CA PHE A 323 -9.71 28.50 10.32
C PHE A 323 -11.01 29.34 10.23
N GLU A 324 -10.98 30.53 10.79
CA GLU A 324 -12.09 31.45 10.74
C GLU A 324 -11.65 32.73 10.00
N GLY A 325 -12.43 33.12 9.00
CA GLY A 325 -12.12 34.29 8.18
C GLY A 325 -11.09 34.03 7.07
N PRO A 326 -10.80 35.04 6.26
CA PRO A 326 -9.89 34.97 5.13
C PRO A 326 -8.47 34.56 5.56
N ASN A 327 -7.89 33.61 4.87
CA ASN A 327 -6.52 33.18 5.11
C ASN A 327 -5.83 32.74 3.80
N THR A 328 -4.52 32.85 3.78
CA THR A 328 -3.74 32.55 2.57
C THR A 328 -3.68 31.06 2.23
N PHE A 329 -3.87 30.16 3.20
CA PHE A 329 -3.82 28.73 2.97
C PHE A 329 -5.00 28.25 2.12
N VAL A 330 -6.23 28.42 2.60
CA VAL A 330 -7.44 28.04 1.84
C VAL A 330 -7.66 28.97 0.65
N GLY A 331 -7.44 30.27 0.80
CA GLY A 331 -7.61 31.25 -0.27
C GLY A 331 -6.73 30.97 -1.49
N SER A 332 -5.48 30.47 -1.30
CA SER A 332 -4.64 30.11 -2.43
C SER A 332 -5.15 28.87 -3.18
N LEU A 333 -5.73 27.90 -2.47
CA LEU A 333 -6.33 26.71 -3.10
C LEU A 333 -7.65 27.06 -3.80
N TYR A 334 -8.45 27.95 -3.20
CA TYR A 334 -9.69 28.43 -3.81
C TYR A 334 -9.40 29.21 -5.10
N LEU A 335 -8.49 30.18 -5.05
CA LEU A 335 -8.05 30.94 -6.21
C LEU A 335 -7.51 30.03 -7.35
N ALA A 336 -6.78 28.99 -6.97
CA ALA A 336 -6.26 28.05 -7.97
C ALA A 336 -7.35 27.14 -8.55
N ALA A 337 -8.44 26.88 -7.81
CA ALA A 337 -9.57 26.08 -8.27
C ALA A 337 -10.53 26.85 -9.18
N LEU A 338 -10.65 28.18 -9.00
CA LEU A 338 -11.38 29.10 -9.89
C LEU A 338 -10.71 29.16 -11.30
#